data_5d6af95472b47d48ce562f736241a810
#
_entry.id   5d6af95472b47d48ce562f736241a810
#
_cell.length_a   1.000
_cell.length_b   1.000
_cell.length_c   1.000
_cell.angle_alpha   90.00
_cell.angle_beta   90.00
_cell.angle_gamma   90.00
#
_symmetry.space_group_name_H-M   'P 1'
#
loop_
_entity.id
_entity.type
_entity.pdbx_description
1 polymer ?
#
loop_
_entity_poly.entity_id
_entity_poly.type
_entity_poly.pdbx_seq_one_letter_code
_entity_poly.pdbx_strand_id
1 'polypeptide(L)'
;MVTAPVTSELKILIVEDEPLIAEHIATYLNNADFTVSGIAYDDEEARNQLRVTTPDAVILDINLDGDTDGIQLADYINKHYSLPFLFLTSYADRDTLERAKKVEPWGYIVKPFNEKTLQASLEIAISNFAHRANHAVPEIHLDKINKYLLTPLTPREFEVLQHIYSGQTNHQIAQALFVSTNTIKRHINNAYLSLGATSRSTAIARLRELMLK
;
A
#
# COMPACT_ATOMS: atom_id res chain seq x y z
N MET A 1 -10.52 -5.44 23.98
CA MET A 1 -9.62 -5.28 22.83
C MET A 1 -10.10 -4.03 22.10
N VAL A 2 -9.27 -3.00 22.04
CA VAL A 2 -9.57 -1.81 21.20
C VAL A 2 -9.32 -2.23 19.78
N THR A 3 -10.36 -2.37 18.96
CA THR A 3 -10.22 -2.62 17.53
C THR A 3 -9.55 -1.40 16.93
N ALA A 4 -8.47 -1.60 16.18
CA ALA A 4 -7.83 -0.52 15.42
C ALA A 4 -8.89 0.18 14.54
N PRO A 5 -8.85 1.52 14.44
CA PRO A 5 -9.81 2.23 13.59
C PRO A 5 -9.70 1.74 12.14
N VAL A 6 -10.86 1.48 11.54
CA VAL A 6 -10.96 1.15 10.12
C VAL A 6 -10.58 2.38 9.31
N THR A 7 -9.58 2.28 8.44
CA THR A 7 -9.22 3.36 7.52
C THR A 7 -9.40 2.93 6.08
N SER A 8 -10.05 3.79 5.30
CA SER A 8 -10.21 3.64 3.85
C SER A 8 -9.00 4.17 3.06
N GLU A 9 -8.09 4.87 3.74
CA GLU A 9 -6.90 5.45 3.13
C GLU A 9 -5.79 4.41 3.02
N LEU A 10 -4.97 4.54 1.98
CA LEU A 10 -3.77 3.73 1.79
C LEU A 10 -2.71 4.14 2.79
N LYS A 11 -2.25 3.21 3.61
CA LYS A 11 -1.23 3.41 4.63
C LYS A 11 0.16 3.25 4.05
N ILE A 12 0.96 4.29 4.15
CA ILE A 12 2.32 4.31 3.61
C ILE A 12 3.32 4.39 4.76
N LEU A 13 4.25 3.45 4.80
CA LEU A 13 5.43 3.55 5.66
C LEU A 13 6.54 4.28 4.89
N ILE A 14 7.16 5.27 5.54
CA ILE A 14 8.30 6.01 5.02
C ILE A 14 9.53 5.49 5.76
N VAL A 15 10.58 5.12 5.02
CA VAL A 15 11.89 4.74 5.56
C VAL A 15 12.94 5.62 4.91
N GLU A 16 13.43 6.60 5.66
CA GLU A 16 14.32 7.67 5.19
C GLU A 16 15.09 8.21 6.39
N ASP A 17 16.40 8.15 6.35
CA ASP A 17 17.30 8.57 7.45
C ASP A 17 17.42 10.09 7.60
N GLU A 18 17.15 10.87 6.53
CA GLU A 18 17.11 12.32 6.60
C GLU A 18 15.72 12.84 7.07
N PRO A 19 15.57 13.37 8.31
CA PRO A 19 14.26 13.76 8.85
C PRO A 19 13.52 14.80 8.01
N LEU A 20 14.25 15.75 7.40
CA LEU A 20 13.64 16.78 6.56
C LEU A 20 13.02 16.20 5.28
N ILE A 21 13.65 15.19 4.69
CA ILE A 21 13.12 14.50 3.51
C ILE A 21 11.90 13.66 3.91
N ALA A 22 11.99 12.91 5.01
CA ALA A 22 10.88 12.13 5.54
C ALA A 22 9.64 12.99 5.83
N GLU A 23 9.82 14.16 6.45
CA GLU A 23 8.73 15.12 6.72
C GLU A 23 8.12 15.71 5.44
N HIS A 24 8.94 16.02 4.43
CA HIS A 24 8.45 16.47 3.13
C HIS A 24 7.60 15.40 2.45
N ILE A 25 8.05 14.14 2.46
CA ILE A 25 7.29 13.01 1.93
C ILE A 25 5.94 12.89 2.67
N ALA A 26 5.97 12.93 3.99
CA ALA A 26 4.77 12.86 4.82
C ALA A 26 3.78 13.98 4.48
N THR A 27 4.27 15.21 4.28
CA THR A 27 3.44 16.35 3.90
C THR A 27 2.77 16.13 2.54
N TYR A 28 3.52 15.64 1.54
CA TYR A 28 2.97 15.36 0.21
C TYR A 28 1.94 14.23 0.20
N LEU A 29 2.12 13.21 1.04
CA LEU A 29 1.17 12.09 1.16
C LEU A 29 -0.11 12.51 1.87
N ASN A 30 -0.02 13.30 2.94
CA ASN A 30 -1.19 13.76 3.70
C ASN A 30 -2.10 14.73 2.93
N ASN A 31 -1.60 15.36 1.86
CA ASN A 31 -2.39 16.18 0.95
C ASN A 31 -3.20 15.37 -0.07
N ALA A 32 -2.99 14.05 -0.11
CA ALA A 32 -3.61 13.11 -1.04
C ALA A 32 -4.48 12.07 -0.31
N ASP A 33 -4.87 11.00 -1.01
CA ASP A 33 -5.63 9.88 -0.46
C ASP A 33 -4.75 8.85 0.26
N PHE A 34 -3.61 9.29 0.82
CA PHE A 34 -2.68 8.46 1.56
C PHE A 34 -2.63 8.88 3.03
N THR A 35 -2.31 7.93 3.89
CA THR A 35 -2.04 8.16 5.31
C THR A 35 -0.66 7.63 5.64
N VAL A 36 0.20 8.45 6.23
CA VAL A 36 1.50 7.98 6.74
C VAL A 36 1.24 7.10 7.96
N SER A 37 1.57 5.81 7.85
CA SER A 37 1.41 4.84 8.94
C SER A 37 2.55 4.89 9.96
N GLY A 38 3.68 5.41 9.55
CA GLY A 38 4.88 5.61 10.35
C GLY A 38 6.02 6.17 9.53
N ILE A 39 7.00 6.73 10.23
CA ILE A 39 8.29 7.11 9.67
C ILE A 39 9.33 6.28 10.43
N ALA A 40 10.30 5.74 9.74
CA ALA A 40 11.44 5.02 10.30
C ALA A 40 12.72 5.64 9.73
N TYR A 41 13.71 5.82 10.57
CA TYR A 41 14.97 6.44 10.21
C TYR A 41 16.09 5.42 10.02
N ASP A 42 15.83 4.16 10.38
CA ASP A 42 16.77 3.05 10.23
C ASP A 42 16.05 1.71 10.00
N ASP A 43 16.82 0.64 9.80
CA ASP A 43 16.31 -0.72 9.56
C ASP A 43 15.55 -1.29 10.77
N GLU A 44 15.98 -1.03 12.00
CA GLU A 44 15.34 -1.56 13.21
C GLU A 44 13.96 -0.94 13.41
N GLU A 45 13.87 0.38 13.30
CA GLU A 45 12.60 1.10 13.35
C GLU A 45 11.66 0.66 12.24
N ALA A 46 12.17 0.52 11.00
CA ALA A 46 11.38 0.07 9.87
C ALA A 46 10.79 -1.31 10.09
N ARG A 47 11.56 -2.29 10.58
CA ARG A 47 11.06 -3.63 10.93
C ARG A 47 10.03 -3.60 12.03
N ASN A 48 10.19 -2.73 13.02
CA ASN A 48 9.21 -2.55 14.07
C ASN A 48 7.90 -1.96 13.52
N GLN A 49 7.99 -0.90 12.71
CA GLN A 49 6.83 -0.27 12.06
C GLN A 49 6.08 -1.24 11.16
N LEU A 50 6.75 -2.04 10.35
CA LEU A 50 6.15 -3.08 9.51
C LEU A 50 5.27 -4.05 10.32
N ARG A 51 5.71 -4.41 11.54
CA ARG A 51 4.97 -5.34 12.42
C ARG A 51 3.73 -4.70 13.04
N VAL A 52 3.81 -3.43 13.45
CA VAL A 52 2.76 -2.81 14.26
C VAL A 52 1.74 -1.99 13.45
N THR A 53 2.14 -1.42 12.31
CA THR A 53 1.28 -0.50 11.53
C THR A 53 0.58 -1.15 10.35
N THR A 54 1.07 -2.30 9.87
CA THR A 54 0.54 -3.02 8.69
C THR A 54 0.32 -2.08 7.49
N PRO A 55 1.39 -1.50 6.91
CA PRO A 55 1.28 -0.58 5.78
C PRO A 55 0.75 -1.28 4.52
N ASP A 56 0.23 -0.51 3.57
CA ASP A 56 -0.20 -0.98 2.25
C ASP A 56 0.91 -0.81 1.20
N ALA A 57 1.89 0.07 1.46
CA ALA A 57 3.10 0.23 0.64
C ALA A 57 4.23 0.85 1.48
N VAL A 58 5.47 0.75 0.98
CA VAL A 58 6.67 1.35 1.60
C VAL A 58 7.36 2.26 0.60
N ILE A 59 7.75 3.45 1.06
CA ILE A 59 8.74 4.31 0.39
C ILE A 59 10.03 4.11 1.16
N LEU A 60 11.11 3.75 0.45
CA LEU A 60 12.34 3.26 1.06
C LEU A 60 13.55 3.92 0.40
N ASP A 61 14.34 4.67 1.17
CA ASP A 61 15.63 5.12 0.66
C ASP A 61 16.58 3.93 0.43
N ILE A 62 17.31 3.97 -0.68
CA ILE A 62 18.36 3.00 -0.96
C ILE A 62 19.51 3.15 0.00
N ASN A 63 19.89 4.41 0.29
CA ASN A 63 21.07 4.76 1.09
C ASN A 63 20.65 5.12 2.51
N LEU A 64 20.29 4.13 3.31
CA LEU A 64 20.06 4.34 4.74
C LEU A 64 21.40 4.36 5.48
N ASP A 65 21.57 5.30 6.39
CA ASP A 65 22.70 5.31 7.33
C ASP A 65 22.60 4.13 8.30
N GLY A 66 23.67 3.34 8.42
CA GLY A 66 23.73 2.20 9.34
C GLY A 66 24.39 0.95 8.76
N ASP A 67 24.25 -0.17 9.50
CA ASP A 67 24.82 -1.48 9.11
C ASP A 67 24.02 -2.17 7.98
N THR A 68 22.79 -1.73 7.74
CA THR A 68 21.87 -2.32 6.77
C THR A 68 21.40 -1.25 5.77
N ASP A 69 21.67 -1.44 4.49
CA ASP A 69 21.16 -0.55 3.45
C ASP A 69 19.69 -0.84 3.09
N GLY A 70 19.04 0.10 2.42
CA GLY A 70 17.65 -0.04 2.00
C GLY A 70 17.40 -1.26 1.11
N ILE A 71 18.40 -1.74 0.37
CA ILE A 71 18.26 -2.94 -0.49
C ILE A 71 18.11 -4.20 0.37
N GLN A 72 18.83 -4.30 1.49
CA GLN A 72 18.72 -5.43 2.42
C GLN A 72 17.36 -5.42 3.13
N LEU A 73 16.86 -4.23 3.50
CA LEU A 73 15.50 -4.10 4.05
C LEU A 73 14.43 -4.46 3.00
N ALA A 74 14.61 -4.09 1.74
CA ALA A 74 13.72 -4.48 0.65
C ALA A 74 13.67 -6.02 0.45
N ASP A 75 14.81 -6.70 0.53
CA ASP A 75 14.88 -8.17 0.50
C ASP A 75 14.13 -8.79 1.69
N TYR A 76 14.25 -8.21 2.88
CA TYR A 76 13.48 -8.61 4.06
C TYR A 76 11.97 -8.41 3.84
N ILE A 77 11.54 -7.27 3.28
CA ILE A 77 10.13 -7.00 2.96
C ILE A 77 9.60 -8.05 2.00
N ASN A 78 10.33 -8.36 0.93
CA ASN A 78 9.93 -9.40 -0.04
C ASN A 78 9.77 -10.79 0.57
N LYS A 79 10.63 -11.14 1.53
CA LYS A 79 10.60 -12.47 2.17
C LYS A 79 9.50 -12.64 3.20
N HIS A 80 9.11 -11.56 3.87
CA HIS A 80 8.22 -11.63 5.04
C HIS A 80 6.87 -10.96 4.85
N TYR A 81 6.75 -10.07 3.85
CA TYR A 81 5.56 -9.27 3.60
C TYR A 81 5.18 -9.32 2.12
N SER A 82 3.90 -9.32 1.84
CA SER A 82 3.36 -9.23 0.48
C SER A 82 2.82 -7.82 0.28
N LEU A 83 3.72 -6.85 0.12
CA LEU A 83 3.38 -5.44 -0.10
C LEU A 83 4.36 -4.77 -1.04
N PRO A 84 3.92 -3.77 -1.82
CA PRO A 84 4.79 -3.05 -2.74
C PRO A 84 5.71 -2.09 -2.00
N PHE A 85 6.92 -1.90 -2.53
CA PHE A 85 7.81 -0.84 -2.11
C PHE A 85 8.40 -0.12 -3.32
N LEU A 86 8.72 1.16 -3.12
CA LEU A 86 9.42 2.01 -4.08
C LEU A 86 10.71 2.48 -3.46
N PHE A 87 11.76 2.54 -4.27
CA PHE A 87 13.00 3.15 -3.83
C PHE A 87 13.02 4.66 -4.05
N LEU A 88 13.52 5.38 -3.04
CA LEU A 88 14.06 6.73 -3.22
C LEU A 88 15.55 6.61 -3.55
N THR A 89 16.02 7.40 -4.48
CA THR A 89 17.43 7.35 -4.89
C THR A 89 17.97 8.73 -5.29
N SER A 90 19.17 9.05 -4.82
CA SER A 90 19.97 10.17 -5.30
C SER A 90 21.01 9.59 -6.24
N TYR A 91 20.77 9.48 -7.53
CA TYR A 91 21.74 8.96 -8.52
C TYR A 91 22.68 7.89 -7.93
N ALA A 92 22.17 6.68 -7.85
CA ALA A 92 22.98 5.55 -7.41
C ALA A 92 24.02 5.20 -8.50
N ASP A 93 25.20 4.80 -8.08
CA ASP A 93 26.17 4.18 -8.96
C ASP A 93 25.60 2.91 -9.62
N ARG A 94 26.26 2.44 -10.67
CA ARG A 94 25.78 1.30 -11.46
C ARG A 94 25.63 0.02 -10.63
N ASP A 95 26.51 -0.19 -9.67
CA ASP A 95 26.52 -1.42 -8.86
C ASP A 95 25.35 -1.41 -7.87
N THR A 96 25.04 -0.27 -7.25
CA THR A 96 23.88 -0.09 -6.40
C THR A 96 22.57 -0.30 -7.18
N LEU A 97 22.46 0.24 -8.41
CA LEU A 97 21.30 0.02 -9.27
C LEU A 97 21.13 -1.46 -9.66
N GLU A 98 22.21 -2.17 -9.97
CA GLU A 98 22.15 -3.61 -10.28
C GLU A 98 21.77 -4.46 -9.05
N ARG A 99 22.16 -4.05 -7.84
CA ARG A 99 21.70 -4.68 -6.60
C ARG A 99 20.22 -4.39 -6.35
N ALA A 100 19.78 -3.14 -6.49
CA ALA A 100 18.41 -2.72 -6.28
C ALA A 100 17.43 -3.40 -7.23
N LYS A 101 17.82 -3.65 -8.50
CA LYS A 101 16.98 -4.41 -9.45
C LYS A 101 16.71 -5.85 -9.00
N LYS A 102 17.65 -6.51 -8.31
CA LYS A 102 17.51 -7.91 -7.90
C LYS A 102 16.40 -8.13 -6.87
N VAL A 103 16.07 -7.12 -6.10
CA VAL A 103 14.96 -7.17 -5.12
C VAL A 103 13.61 -6.79 -5.73
N GLU A 104 13.55 -6.61 -7.05
CA GLU A 104 12.32 -6.35 -7.83
C GLU A 104 11.42 -5.26 -7.22
N PRO A 105 11.90 -4.00 -7.08
CA PRO A 105 11.06 -2.91 -6.57
C PRO A 105 9.92 -2.61 -7.57
N TRP A 106 8.84 -2.07 -7.07
CA TRP A 106 7.69 -1.69 -7.90
C TRP A 106 7.82 -0.31 -8.56
N GLY A 107 8.87 0.43 -8.21
CA GLY A 107 9.21 1.71 -8.80
C GLY A 107 10.42 2.35 -8.14
N TYR A 108 10.86 3.44 -8.77
CA TYR A 108 11.94 4.30 -8.30
C TYR A 108 11.50 5.75 -8.35
N ILE A 109 11.91 6.52 -7.35
CA ILE A 109 11.72 7.96 -7.29
C ILE A 109 13.09 8.60 -7.14
N VAL A 110 13.48 9.41 -8.12
CA VAL A 110 14.79 10.09 -8.12
C VAL A 110 14.68 11.40 -7.34
N LYS A 111 15.56 11.61 -6.37
CA LYS A 111 15.71 12.87 -5.65
C LYS A 111 16.46 13.89 -6.53
N PRO A 112 16.03 15.18 -6.63
CA PRO A 112 14.86 15.75 -5.98
C PRO A 112 13.56 15.41 -6.72
N PHE A 113 12.47 15.22 -5.99
CA PHE A 113 11.14 14.93 -6.52
C PHE A 113 10.12 15.99 -6.05
N ASN A 114 8.96 15.99 -6.67
CA ASN A 114 7.83 16.81 -6.27
C ASN A 114 6.61 15.93 -5.90
N GLU A 115 5.61 16.58 -5.30
CA GLU A 115 4.38 15.93 -4.85
C GLU A 115 3.72 15.07 -5.94
N LYS A 116 3.56 15.61 -7.16
CA LYS A 116 2.91 14.90 -8.27
C LYS A 116 3.68 13.65 -8.69
N THR A 117 5.01 13.74 -8.76
CA THR A 117 5.87 12.60 -9.12
C THR A 117 5.79 11.51 -8.05
N LEU A 118 5.84 11.89 -6.77
CA LEU A 118 5.73 10.97 -5.65
C LEU A 118 4.40 10.21 -5.68
N GLN A 119 3.29 10.94 -5.77
CA GLN A 119 1.94 10.36 -5.80
C GLN A 119 1.72 9.46 -7.00
N ALA A 120 2.08 9.91 -8.22
CA ALA A 120 1.93 9.11 -9.43
C ALA A 120 2.75 7.81 -9.39
N SER A 121 4.01 7.88 -8.90
CA SER A 121 4.86 6.69 -8.77
C SER A 121 4.26 5.68 -7.77
N LEU A 122 3.74 6.16 -6.66
CA LEU A 122 3.11 5.33 -5.64
C LEU A 122 1.83 4.67 -6.16
N GLU A 123 0.96 5.41 -6.85
CA GLU A 123 -0.26 4.87 -7.47
C GLU A 123 0.06 3.77 -8.49
N ILE A 124 1.06 4.01 -9.35
CA ILE A 124 1.49 3.03 -10.34
C ILE A 124 2.05 1.77 -9.67
N ALA A 125 2.87 1.91 -8.64
CA ALA A 125 3.46 0.78 -7.92
C ALA A 125 2.38 -0.09 -7.26
N ILE A 126 1.42 0.52 -6.58
CA ILE A 126 0.30 -0.17 -5.93
C ILE A 126 -0.57 -0.89 -6.97
N SER A 127 -0.87 -0.22 -8.09
CA SER A 127 -1.65 -0.79 -9.18
C SER A 127 -0.95 -1.99 -9.82
N ASN A 128 0.34 -1.85 -10.16
CA ASN A 128 1.13 -2.93 -10.75
C ASN A 128 1.25 -4.14 -9.81
N PHE A 129 1.47 -3.88 -8.50
CA PHE A 129 1.50 -4.95 -7.49
C PHE A 129 0.18 -5.71 -7.45
N ALA A 130 -0.96 -5.01 -7.42
CA ALA A 130 -2.26 -5.64 -7.41
C ALA A 130 -2.50 -6.46 -8.69
N HIS A 131 -2.15 -5.93 -9.86
CA HIS A 131 -2.28 -6.65 -11.14
C HIS A 131 -1.41 -7.91 -11.18
N ARG A 132 -0.13 -7.84 -10.80
CA ARG A 132 0.75 -9.03 -10.75
C ARG A 132 0.22 -10.08 -9.77
N ALA A 133 -0.25 -9.66 -8.62
CA ALA A 133 -0.88 -10.55 -7.65
C ALA A 133 -2.19 -11.18 -8.17
N ASN A 134 -2.89 -10.53 -9.10
CA ASN A 134 -4.17 -10.98 -9.63
C ASN A 134 -4.05 -11.99 -10.79
N HIS A 135 -2.89 -12.12 -11.45
CA HIS A 135 -2.71 -13.15 -12.50
C HIS A 135 -2.80 -14.59 -11.98
N ALA A 136 -2.76 -14.80 -10.67
CA ALA A 136 -2.88 -16.12 -10.01
C ALA A 136 -4.12 -16.23 -9.11
N VAL A 137 -5.05 -15.25 -9.10
CA VAL A 137 -6.11 -15.16 -8.09
C VAL A 137 -7.48 -15.25 -8.75
N PRO A 138 -8.42 -16.03 -8.15
CA PRO A 138 -9.77 -16.19 -8.69
C PRO A 138 -10.54 -14.87 -8.74
N GLU A 139 -11.35 -14.73 -9.76
CA GLU A 139 -12.33 -13.65 -9.89
C GLU A 139 -13.25 -13.62 -8.65
N ILE A 140 -13.46 -12.42 -8.08
CA ILE A 140 -14.31 -12.30 -6.89
C ILE A 140 -15.80 -12.27 -7.29
N HIS A 141 -16.63 -13.01 -6.54
CA HIS A 141 -18.07 -13.12 -6.78
C HIS A 141 -18.86 -12.75 -5.53
N LEU A 142 -19.80 -11.81 -5.68
CA LEU A 142 -20.60 -11.28 -4.57
C LEU A 142 -21.36 -12.39 -3.81
N ASP A 143 -22.05 -13.24 -4.54
CA ASP A 143 -22.87 -14.31 -3.93
C ASP A 143 -22.03 -15.31 -3.14
N LYS A 144 -20.83 -15.62 -3.63
CA LYS A 144 -19.91 -16.52 -2.95
C LYS A 144 -19.39 -15.88 -1.66
N ILE A 145 -18.98 -14.61 -1.70
CA ILE A 145 -18.48 -13.87 -0.54
C ILE A 145 -19.58 -13.75 0.52
N ASN A 146 -20.79 -13.35 0.12
CA ASN A 146 -21.89 -13.10 1.04
C ASN A 146 -22.37 -14.35 1.79
N LYS A 147 -22.11 -15.57 1.28
CA LYS A 147 -22.39 -16.82 2.00
C LYS A 147 -21.62 -16.97 3.33
N TYR A 148 -20.49 -16.28 3.45
CA TYR A 148 -19.59 -16.40 4.60
C TYR A 148 -19.58 -15.15 5.49
N LEU A 149 -20.36 -14.12 5.14
CA LEU A 149 -20.41 -12.87 5.90
C LEU A 149 -21.64 -12.81 6.79
N LEU A 150 -21.48 -12.34 8.03
CA LEU A 150 -22.60 -12.05 8.94
C LEU A 150 -23.43 -10.87 8.43
N THR A 151 -22.77 -9.85 7.89
CA THR A 151 -23.42 -8.70 7.24
C THR A 151 -23.06 -8.76 5.76
N PRO A 152 -24.04 -9.06 4.87
CA PRO A 152 -23.77 -9.14 3.45
C PRO A 152 -23.33 -7.79 2.88
N LEU A 153 -22.41 -7.86 1.91
CA LEU A 153 -22.03 -6.71 1.09
C LEU A 153 -23.17 -6.30 0.17
N THR A 154 -23.40 -5.01 0.04
CA THR A 154 -24.28 -4.46 -0.99
C THR A 154 -23.60 -4.53 -2.37
N PRO A 155 -24.36 -4.49 -3.49
CA PRO A 155 -23.76 -4.44 -4.83
C PRO A 155 -22.77 -3.28 -5.01
N ARG A 156 -23.05 -2.12 -4.40
CA ARG A 156 -22.16 -0.94 -4.50
C ARG A 156 -20.88 -1.10 -3.71
N GLU A 157 -20.92 -1.70 -2.54
CA GLU A 157 -19.73 -2.01 -1.75
C GLU A 157 -18.87 -3.07 -2.45
N PHE A 158 -19.50 -4.06 -3.06
CA PHE A 158 -18.79 -5.06 -3.85
C PHE A 158 -18.12 -4.45 -5.09
N GLU A 159 -18.80 -3.58 -5.83
CA GLU A 159 -18.23 -2.85 -6.96
C GLU A 159 -16.99 -2.06 -6.54
N VAL A 160 -17.04 -1.34 -5.42
CA VAL A 160 -15.89 -0.63 -4.86
C VAL A 160 -14.77 -1.61 -4.49
N LEU A 161 -15.09 -2.78 -3.89
CA LEU A 161 -14.10 -3.81 -3.59
C LEU A 161 -13.44 -4.40 -4.83
N GLN A 162 -14.14 -4.53 -5.96
CA GLN A 162 -13.55 -4.97 -7.23
C GLN A 162 -12.48 -3.98 -7.72
N HIS A 163 -12.74 -2.69 -7.63
CA HIS A 163 -11.76 -1.65 -7.94
C HIS A 163 -10.56 -1.67 -6.98
N ILE A 164 -10.80 -1.86 -5.67
CA ILE A 164 -9.75 -2.05 -4.67
C ILE A 164 -8.90 -3.27 -5.01
N TYR A 165 -9.54 -4.36 -5.33
CA TYR A 165 -8.88 -5.62 -5.69
C TYR A 165 -8.02 -5.47 -6.96
N SER A 166 -8.42 -4.61 -7.89
CA SER A 166 -7.67 -4.23 -9.09
C SER A 166 -6.56 -3.19 -8.81
N GLY A 167 -6.34 -2.78 -7.57
CA GLY A 167 -5.26 -1.87 -7.19
C GLY A 167 -5.53 -0.39 -7.38
N GLN A 168 -6.78 0.03 -7.67
CA GLN A 168 -7.10 1.44 -7.88
C GLN A 168 -7.13 2.21 -6.55
N THR A 169 -6.61 3.44 -6.54
CA THR A 169 -6.70 4.36 -5.39
C THR A 169 -8.13 4.88 -5.22
N ASN A 170 -8.44 5.46 -4.05
CA ASN A 170 -9.77 6.02 -3.79
C ASN A 170 -10.15 7.10 -4.79
N HIS A 171 -9.17 7.91 -5.21
CA HIS A 171 -9.34 8.93 -6.23
C HIS A 171 -9.71 8.31 -7.60
N GLN A 172 -8.98 7.29 -8.04
CA GLN A 172 -9.26 6.58 -9.29
C GLN A 172 -10.64 5.91 -9.27
N ILE A 173 -11.04 5.29 -8.14
CA ILE A 173 -12.36 4.69 -7.96
C ILE A 173 -13.45 5.77 -8.03
N ALA A 174 -13.25 6.91 -7.37
CA ALA A 174 -14.20 8.02 -7.40
C ALA A 174 -14.43 8.55 -8.82
N GLN A 175 -13.36 8.68 -9.61
CA GLN A 175 -13.44 9.05 -11.03
C GLN A 175 -14.17 7.99 -11.85
N ALA A 176 -13.82 6.71 -11.70
CA ALA A 176 -14.42 5.61 -12.45
C ALA A 176 -15.94 5.46 -12.17
N LEU A 177 -16.35 5.72 -10.95
CA LEU A 177 -17.74 5.55 -10.49
C LEU A 177 -18.54 6.86 -10.48
N PHE A 178 -17.95 7.99 -10.93
CA PHE A 178 -18.58 9.32 -11.00
C PHE A 178 -19.15 9.81 -9.67
N VAL A 179 -18.41 9.59 -8.57
CA VAL A 179 -18.82 10.03 -7.22
C VAL A 179 -17.66 10.75 -6.51
N SER A 180 -17.95 11.36 -5.36
CA SER A 180 -16.88 11.98 -4.55
C SER A 180 -16.01 10.95 -3.85
N THR A 181 -14.75 11.29 -3.57
CA THR A 181 -13.83 10.47 -2.79
C THR A 181 -14.40 10.15 -1.40
N ASN A 182 -15.10 11.10 -0.78
CA ASN A 182 -15.77 10.87 0.51
C ASN A 182 -16.87 9.81 0.43
N THR A 183 -17.58 9.74 -0.70
CA THR A 183 -18.57 8.67 -0.93
C THR A 183 -17.88 7.31 -1.04
N ILE A 184 -16.76 7.25 -1.75
CA ILE A 184 -15.94 6.03 -1.84
C ILE A 184 -15.42 5.61 -0.47
N LYS A 185 -14.82 6.53 0.30
CA LYS A 185 -14.33 6.25 1.67
C LYS A 185 -15.43 5.64 2.55
N ARG A 186 -16.66 6.15 2.47
CA ARG A 186 -17.81 5.57 3.20
C ARG A 186 -18.12 4.13 2.76
N HIS A 187 -18.18 3.86 1.45
CA HIS A 187 -18.42 2.49 0.95
C HIS A 187 -17.32 1.53 1.34
N ILE A 188 -16.04 1.98 1.30
CA ILE A 188 -14.89 1.19 1.73
C ILE A 188 -15.01 0.84 3.21
N ASN A 189 -15.28 1.81 4.08
CA ASN A 189 -15.40 1.57 5.51
C ASN A 189 -16.50 0.55 5.83
N ASN A 190 -17.67 0.65 5.20
CA ASN A 190 -18.74 -0.31 5.36
C ASN A 190 -18.34 -1.70 4.88
N ALA A 191 -17.73 -1.80 3.70
CA ALA A 191 -17.25 -3.06 3.14
C ALA A 191 -16.19 -3.72 4.03
N TYR A 192 -15.25 -2.93 4.58
CA TYR A 192 -14.24 -3.45 5.50
C TYR A 192 -14.84 -3.96 6.80
N LEU A 193 -15.83 -3.26 7.35
CA LEU A 193 -16.58 -3.74 8.53
C LEU A 193 -17.26 -5.08 8.25
N SER A 194 -17.92 -5.24 7.10
CA SER A 194 -18.55 -6.50 6.70
C SER A 194 -17.54 -7.64 6.52
N LEU A 195 -16.35 -7.35 6.00
CA LEU A 195 -15.26 -8.31 5.83
C LEU A 195 -14.49 -8.62 7.13
N GLY A 196 -14.64 -7.80 8.19
CA GLY A 196 -13.79 -7.86 9.38
C GLY A 196 -12.36 -7.40 9.10
N ALA A 197 -12.17 -6.50 8.13
CA ALA A 197 -10.89 -5.93 7.74
C ALA A 197 -10.68 -4.53 8.33
N THR A 198 -9.43 -4.16 8.57
CA THR A 198 -9.06 -2.85 9.14
C THR A 198 -8.22 -2.01 8.19
N SER A 199 -7.75 -2.59 7.07
CA SER A 199 -6.93 -1.94 6.05
C SER A 199 -7.21 -2.55 4.67
N ARG A 200 -6.65 -1.93 3.63
CA ARG A 200 -6.75 -2.40 2.26
C ARG A 200 -6.11 -3.78 2.08
N SER A 201 -4.92 -3.96 2.60
CA SER A 201 -4.19 -5.23 2.51
C SER A 201 -4.93 -6.37 3.21
N THR A 202 -5.50 -6.13 4.40
CA THR A 202 -6.31 -7.11 5.12
C THR A 202 -7.63 -7.43 4.42
N ALA A 203 -8.26 -6.44 3.78
CA ALA A 203 -9.47 -6.65 2.98
C ALA A 203 -9.19 -7.54 1.75
N ILE A 204 -8.11 -7.27 1.01
CA ILE A 204 -7.68 -8.08 -0.13
C ILE A 204 -7.36 -9.51 0.31
N ALA A 205 -6.63 -9.69 1.40
CA ALA A 205 -6.32 -11.02 1.95
C ALA A 205 -7.61 -11.79 2.32
N ARG A 206 -8.57 -11.10 2.95
CA ARG A 206 -9.86 -11.70 3.32
C ARG A 206 -10.69 -12.10 2.11
N LEU A 207 -10.75 -11.26 1.07
CA LEU A 207 -11.43 -11.59 -0.18
C LEU A 207 -10.84 -12.86 -0.83
N ARG A 208 -9.51 -12.97 -0.88
CA ARG A 208 -8.81 -14.16 -1.41
C ARG A 208 -9.17 -15.42 -0.62
N GLU A 209 -9.12 -15.33 0.71
CA GLU A 209 -9.50 -16.45 1.59
C GLU A 209 -10.94 -16.94 1.31
N LEU A 210 -11.89 -16.00 1.18
CA LEU A 210 -13.30 -16.33 0.94
C LEU A 210 -13.54 -16.95 -0.45
N MET A 211 -12.70 -16.62 -1.43
CA MET A 211 -12.78 -17.21 -2.77
C MET A 211 -12.21 -18.62 -2.86
N LEU A 212 -11.34 -19.01 -1.92
CA LEU A 212 -10.73 -20.35 -1.86
C LEU A 212 -11.61 -21.38 -1.09
N LYS A 213 -12.64 -20.89 -0.36
CA LYS A 213 -13.64 -21.73 0.33
C LYS A 213 -14.73 -22.17 -0.62
#